data_2c223810e725168d1ab1f189c80faa16
#
_entry.id   2c223810e725168d1ab1f189c80faa16
#
_cell.length_a   1.000
_cell.length_b   1.000
_cell.length_c   1.000
_cell.angle_alpha   90.00
_cell.angle_beta   90.00
_cell.angle_gamma   90.00
#
_symmetry.space_group_name_H-M   'P 1'
#
loop_
_entity.id
_entity.type
_entity.pdbx_description
1 polymer ?
#
loop_
_entity_poly.entity_id
_entity_poly.type
_entity_poly.pdbx_seq_one_letter_code
_entity_poly.pdbx_strand_id
1 'polypeptide(L)'
;MTHAYQEIYLSNAQALLGDAFDYAINACGVAGDSFIKLFSVSSVSNRIENGEPSYLLGKSGIETAVDVLVETTGKAPTAKPQANFSRSREYWIGWAVAYYQWFSGRKFSDIFKVLSFEDLQQMYSPLHEADVTKFADIVDAKVRKYFADTNLKRIRTLYGCTQAELAKRSNVSLRSIQMYEQRNKDINKASAETVLSLAKVLGCTMEDLLET
;
A
#
# COMPACT_ATOMS: atom_id res chain seq x y z
N MET A 1 -3.08 -19.64 2.05
CA MET A 1 -3.12 -18.18 2.32
C MET A 1 -4.42 -17.89 3.05
N THR A 2 -4.37 -17.10 4.10
CA THR A 2 -5.59 -16.65 4.80
C THR A 2 -5.98 -15.31 4.16
N HIS A 3 -7.18 -15.24 3.58
CA HIS A 3 -7.71 -13.99 3.03
C HIS A 3 -7.95 -12.95 4.17
N ALA A 4 -7.97 -11.67 3.82
CA ALA A 4 -8.10 -10.59 4.81
C ALA A 4 -9.41 -10.68 5.62
N TYR A 5 -10.50 -11.07 4.97
CA TYR A 5 -11.83 -11.23 5.55
C TYR A 5 -12.64 -12.27 4.76
N GLN A 6 -13.87 -12.55 5.20
CA GLN A 6 -14.73 -13.56 4.58
C GLN A 6 -15.05 -13.20 3.13
N GLU A 7 -15.01 -14.19 2.24
CA GLU A 7 -15.21 -14.04 0.79
C GLU A 7 -16.56 -13.43 0.43
N ILE A 8 -17.58 -13.66 1.25
CA ILE A 8 -18.92 -13.09 1.05
C ILE A 8 -18.92 -11.56 0.93
N TYR A 9 -17.93 -10.88 1.48
CA TYR A 9 -17.77 -9.42 1.41
C TYR A 9 -16.94 -8.94 0.22
N LEU A 10 -16.29 -9.84 -0.52
CA LEU A 10 -15.34 -9.46 -1.56
C LEU A 10 -15.99 -8.61 -2.66
N SER A 11 -17.12 -9.04 -3.19
CA SER A 11 -17.81 -8.31 -4.26
C SER A 11 -18.22 -6.90 -3.83
N ASN A 12 -18.62 -6.74 -2.57
CA ASN A 12 -18.96 -5.44 -2.00
C ASN A 12 -17.72 -4.55 -1.84
N ALA A 13 -16.62 -5.09 -1.33
CA ALA A 13 -15.36 -4.36 -1.20
C ALA A 13 -14.82 -3.89 -2.56
N GLN A 14 -14.91 -4.75 -3.57
CA GLN A 14 -14.51 -4.42 -4.93
C GLN A 14 -15.37 -3.29 -5.52
N ALA A 15 -16.69 -3.40 -5.41
CA ALA A 15 -17.59 -2.35 -5.89
C ALA A 15 -17.39 -1.03 -5.13
N LEU A 16 -17.25 -1.12 -3.79
CA LEU A 16 -17.02 0.02 -2.92
C LEU A 16 -15.77 0.79 -3.33
N LEU A 17 -14.64 0.11 -3.47
CA LEU A 17 -13.38 0.74 -3.85
C LEU A 17 -13.40 1.21 -5.30
N GLY A 18 -14.01 0.47 -6.21
CA GLY A 18 -14.20 0.88 -7.59
C GLY A 18 -14.91 2.22 -7.69
N ASP A 19 -16.09 2.32 -7.07
CA ASP A 19 -16.87 3.57 -7.06
C ASP A 19 -16.15 4.70 -6.32
N ALA A 20 -15.40 4.41 -5.24
CA ALA A 20 -14.66 5.42 -4.51
C ALA A 20 -13.54 6.04 -5.35
N PHE A 21 -12.78 5.22 -6.07
CA PHE A 21 -11.73 5.68 -6.97
C PHE A 21 -12.31 6.48 -8.15
N ASP A 22 -13.36 5.96 -8.77
CA ASP A 22 -14.03 6.65 -9.89
C ASP A 22 -14.52 8.03 -9.46
N TYR A 23 -15.26 8.10 -8.36
CA TYR A 23 -15.81 9.37 -7.88
C TYR A 23 -14.73 10.37 -7.47
N ALA A 24 -13.74 9.94 -6.70
CA ALA A 24 -12.68 10.85 -6.24
C ALA A 24 -11.86 11.43 -7.40
N ILE A 25 -11.55 10.61 -8.41
CA ILE A 25 -10.67 11.01 -9.49
C ILE A 25 -11.46 11.68 -10.62
N ASN A 26 -12.53 11.06 -11.11
CA ASN A 26 -13.24 11.54 -12.28
C ASN A 26 -14.27 12.64 -11.96
N ALA A 27 -14.98 12.54 -10.83
CA ALA A 27 -15.94 13.55 -10.44
C ALA A 27 -15.34 14.70 -9.63
N CYS A 28 -14.49 14.38 -8.64
CA CYS A 28 -13.90 15.41 -7.78
C CYS A 28 -12.58 15.99 -8.34
N GLY A 29 -12.00 15.40 -9.39
CA GLY A 29 -10.77 15.87 -10.02
C GLY A 29 -9.51 15.70 -9.16
N VAL A 30 -9.53 14.79 -8.18
CA VAL A 30 -8.37 14.49 -7.36
C VAL A 30 -7.37 13.67 -8.17
N ALA A 31 -6.10 14.10 -8.21
CA ALA A 31 -5.07 13.31 -8.88
C ALA A 31 -4.94 11.92 -8.26
N GLY A 32 -4.79 10.87 -9.08
CA GLY A 32 -4.80 9.48 -8.63
C GLY A 32 -3.76 9.17 -7.55
N ASP A 33 -2.50 9.63 -7.73
CA ASP A 33 -1.45 9.48 -6.71
C ASP A 33 -1.76 10.25 -5.41
N SER A 34 -2.48 11.35 -5.51
CA SER A 34 -2.94 12.07 -4.32
C SER A 34 -4.03 11.27 -3.61
N PHE A 35 -4.99 10.72 -4.35
CA PHE A 35 -6.07 9.96 -3.74
C PHE A 35 -5.56 8.68 -3.03
N ILE A 36 -4.67 7.91 -3.66
CA ILE A 36 -4.11 6.73 -3.00
C ILE A 36 -3.31 7.06 -1.73
N LYS A 37 -2.63 8.21 -1.69
CA LYS A 37 -1.96 8.70 -0.47
C LYS A 37 -2.96 9.06 0.62
N LEU A 38 -3.98 9.85 0.29
CA LEU A 38 -5.04 10.24 1.24
C LEU A 38 -5.78 9.01 1.77
N PHE A 39 -6.15 8.09 0.88
CA PHE A 39 -6.79 6.84 1.24
C PHE A 39 -5.92 6.01 2.20
N SER A 40 -4.63 5.86 1.89
CA SER A 40 -3.71 5.05 2.69
C SER A 40 -3.52 5.53 4.13
N VAL A 41 -3.65 6.83 4.38
CA VAL A 41 -3.50 7.41 5.73
C VAL A 41 -4.82 7.58 6.47
N SER A 42 -5.95 7.39 5.77
CA SER A 42 -7.28 7.52 6.38
C SER A 42 -7.64 6.31 7.26
N SER A 43 -8.50 6.51 8.24
CA SER A 43 -9.08 5.42 9.02
C SER A 43 -9.94 4.48 8.16
N VAL A 44 -10.45 4.99 7.03
CA VAL A 44 -11.30 4.27 6.09
C VAL A 44 -10.57 3.06 5.50
N SER A 45 -9.29 3.23 5.08
CA SER A 45 -8.48 2.13 4.55
C SER A 45 -8.37 0.98 5.55
N ASN A 46 -8.10 1.29 6.82
CA ASN A 46 -7.96 0.30 7.88
C ASN A 46 -9.28 -0.46 8.15
N ARG A 47 -10.43 0.21 8.10
CA ARG A 47 -11.73 -0.42 8.28
C ARG A 47 -12.06 -1.41 7.16
N ILE A 48 -11.74 -1.04 5.90
CA ILE A 48 -11.90 -1.92 4.73
C ILE A 48 -10.93 -3.11 4.83
N GLU A 49 -9.67 -2.88 5.18
CA GLU A 49 -8.66 -3.93 5.38
C GLU A 49 -9.09 -5.00 6.38
N ASN A 50 -9.77 -4.58 7.45
CA ASN A 50 -10.27 -5.48 8.49
C ASN A 50 -11.64 -6.07 8.16
N GLY A 51 -12.21 -5.80 7.00
CA GLY A 51 -13.50 -6.34 6.60
C GLY A 51 -14.66 -5.82 7.44
N GLU A 52 -14.61 -4.57 7.93
CA GLU A 52 -15.63 -4.00 8.80
C GLU A 52 -16.99 -3.90 8.11
N PRO A 53 -18.04 -4.63 8.56
CA PRO A 53 -19.32 -4.70 7.87
C PRO A 53 -20.01 -3.34 7.72
N SER A 54 -19.80 -2.41 8.65
CA SER A 54 -20.35 -1.05 8.58
C SER A 54 -19.86 -0.26 7.37
N TYR A 55 -18.68 -0.61 6.86
CA TYR A 55 -18.13 -0.06 5.62
C TYR A 55 -18.51 -0.93 4.41
N LEU A 56 -18.22 -2.22 4.46
CA LEU A 56 -18.39 -3.09 3.29
C LEU A 56 -19.84 -3.28 2.85
N LEU A 57 -20.79 -3.16 3.78
CA LEU A 57 -22.22 -3.32 3.51
C LEU A 57 -23.03 -2.04 3.79
N GLY A 58 -22.52 -1.16 4.63
CA GLY A 58 -23.26 -0.01 5.15
C GLY A 58 -23.00 1.30 4.40
N LYS A 59 -21.98 1.34 3.52
CA LYS A 59 -21.62 2.55 2.77
C LYS A 59 -21.54 2.30 1.28
N SER A 60 -21.84 3.33 0.49
CA SER A 60 -21.54 3.39 -0.93
C SER A 60 -20.06 3.79 -1.14
N GLY A 61 -19.51 3.51 -2.35
CA GLY A 61 -18.17 3.95 -2.68
C GLY A 61 -18.04 5.48 -2.70
N ILE A 62 -19.09 6.20 -3.08
CA ILE A 62 -19.13 7.66 -3.06
C ILE A 62 -19.00 8.19 -1.61
N GLU A 63 -19.79 7.67 -0.67
CA GLU A 63 -19.69 8.03 0.75
C GLU A 63 -18.31 7.69 1.31
N THR A 64 -17.74 6.56 0.89
CA THR A 64 -16.39 6.16 1.26
C THR A 64 -15.34 7.15 0.78
N ALA A 65 -15.41 7.60 -0.46
CA ALA A 65 -14.52 8.64 -0.99
C ALA A 65 -14.69 9.98 -0.27
N VAL A 66 -15.94 10.36 0.05
CA VAL A 66 -16.24 11.58 0.83
C VAL A 66 -15.61 11.48 2.22
N ASP A 67 -15.76 10.35 2.91
CA ASP A 67 -15.16 10.14 4.24
C ASP A 67 -13.64 10.30 4.18
N VAL A 68 -12.98 9.68 3.19
CA VAL A 68 -11.52 9.83 2.98
C VAL A 68 -11.14 11.30 2.79
N LEU A 69 -11.83 12.02 1.91
CA LEU A 69 -11.52 13.41 1.61
C LEU A 69 -11.78 14.33 2.80
N VAL A 70 -12.90 14.15 3.50
CA VAL A 70 -13.23 14.94 4.70
C VAL A 70 -12.22 14.69 5.81
N GLU A 71 -11.91 13.41 6.11
CA GLU A 71 -10.95 13.06 7.16
C GLU A 71 -9.56 13.63 6.88
N THR A 72 -9.10 13.58 5.63
CA THR A 72 -7.71 13.89 5.29
C THR A 72 -7.47 15.33 4.86
N THR A 73 -8.51 16.01 4.33
CA THR A 73 -8.38 17.39 3.83
C THR A 73 -9.21 18.41 4.62
N GLY A 74 -10.11 17.94 5.50
CA GLY A 74 -11.06 18.79 6.23
C GLY A 74 -12.19 19.37 5.36
N LYS A 75 -12.32 18.95 4.09
CA LYS A 75 -13.28 19.51 3.15
C LYS A 75 -14.13 18.44 2.48
N ALA A 76 -15.44 18.60 2.53
CA ALA A 76 -16.35 17.77 1.75
C ALA A 76 -16.31 18.17 0.26
N PRO A 77 -16.23 17.21 -0.67
CA PRO A 77 -16.33 17.51 -2.08
C PRO A 77 -17.74 18.00 -2.44
N THR A 78 -17.84 18.94 -3.38
CA THR A 78 -19.11 19.46 -3.89
C THR A 78 -19.53 18.82 -5.21
N ALA A 79 -18.68 17.98 -5.77
CA ALA A 79 -18.93 17.29 -7.03
C ALA A 79 -20.15 16.37 -6.93
N LYS A 80 -21.00 16.41 -7.96
CA LYS A 80 -22.11 15.47 -8.06
C LYS A 80 -21.62 14.16 -8.69
N PRO A 81 -22.09 13.00 -8.23
CA PRO A 81 -21.84 11.74 -8.90
C PRO A 81 -22.28 11.79 -10.36
N GLN A 82 -21.44 11.31 -11.25
CA GLN A 82 -21.80 11.17 -12.66
C GLN A 82 -22.32 9.76 -12.90
N ALA A 83 -23.48 9.65 -13.54
CA ALA A 83 -23.99 8.35 -13.96
C ALA A 83 -23.23 7.91 -15.21
N ASN A 84 -22.23 7.05 -15.05
CA ASN A 84 -21.52 6.45 -16.16
C ASN A 84 -22.17 5.12 -16.54
N PHE A 85 -22.53 4.95 -17.81
CA PHE A 85 -23.08 3.69 -18.33
C PHE A 85 -22.00 2.58 -18.46
N SER A 86 -20.73 2.96 -18.51
CA SER A 86 -19.58 2.06 -18.52
C SER A 86 -18.67 2.37 -17.33
N ARG A 87 -18.14 1.31 -16.73
CA ARG A 87 -17.15 1.46 -15.65
C ARG A 87 -15.87 2.04 -16.19
N SER A 88 -15.36 3.07 -15.51
CA SER A 88 -14.11 3.74 -15.89
C SER A 88 -12.87 2.87 -15.58
N ARG A 89 -11.73 3.29 -16.12
CA ARG A 89 -10.43 2.73 -15.75
C ARG A 89 -10.17 2.88 -14.26
N GLU A 90 -10.52 4.00 -13.69
CA GLU A 90 -10.35 4.32 -12.27
C GLU A 90 -11.21 3.41 -11.39
N TYR A 91 -12.43 3.10 -11.83
CA TYR A 91 -13.25 2.07 -11.19
C TYR A 91 -12.55 0.72 -11.17
N TRP A 92 -12.05 0.28 -12.34
CA TRP A 92 -11.34 -1.00 -12.43
C TRP A 92 -10.11 -1.05 -11.52
N ILE A 93 -9.37 0.04 -11.43
CA ILE A 93 -8.21 0.14 -10.54
C ILE A 93 -8.62 -0.10 -9.09
N GLY A 94 -9.62 0.61 -8.58
CA GLY A 94 -10.12 0.42 -7.22
C GLY A 94 -10.62 -1.00 -6.99
N TRP A 95 -11.36 -1.54 -7.94
CA TRP A 95 -11.92 -2.89 -7.93
C TRP A 95 -10.82 -3.97 -7.87
N ALA A 96 -9.78 -3.86 -8.68
CA ALA A 96 -8.67 -4.81 -8.73
C ALA A 96 -7.78 -4.72 -7.49
N VAL A 97 -7.54 -3.51 -6.98
CA VAL A 97 -6.78 -3.30 -5.74
C VAL A 97 -7.51 -3.87 -4.53
N ALA A 98 -8.84 -3.75 -4.46
CA ALA A 98 -9.65 -4.38 -3.41
C ALA A 98 -9.53 -5.91 -3.43
N TYR A 99 -9.57 -6.50 -4.63
CA TYR A 99 -9.34 -7.94 -4.79
C TYR A 99 -7.97 -8.36 -4.25
N TYR A 100 -6.90 -7.64 -4.66
CA TYR A 100 -5.56 -7.99 -4.23
C TYR A 100 -5.36 -7.81 -2.73
N GLN A 101 -5.95 -6.77 -2.14
CA GLN A 101 -5.91 -6.57 -0.69
C GLN A 101 -6.55 -7.75 0.03
N TRP A 102 -7.76 -8.15 -0.36
CA TRP A 102 -8.44 -9.31 0.20
C TRP A 102 -7.65 -10.60 0.02
N PHE A 103 -7.13 -10.84 -1.18
CA PHE A 103 -6.35 -12.04 -1.54
C PHE A 103 -5.07 -12.16 -0.72
N SER A 104 -4.33 -11.07 -0.57
CA SER A 104 -3.00 -11.06 0.06
C SER A 104 -3.03 -10.81 1.57
N GLY A 105 -4.12 -10.23 2.10
CA GLY A 105 -4.20 -9.77 3.49
C GLY A 105 -3.27 -8.59 3.82
N ARG A 106 -2.68 -7.94 2.79
CA ARG A 106 -1.75 -6.81 2.99
C ARG A 106 -2.52 -5.52 3.23
N LYS A 107 -1.86 -4.59 3.93
CA LYS A 107 -2.38 -3.22 4.09
C LYS A 107 -2.32 -2.46 2.76
N PHE A 108 -3.30 -1.61 2.51
CA PHE A 108 -3.28 -0.73 1.33
C PHE A 108 -2.03 0.15 1.30
N SER A 109 -1.59 0.64 2.46
CA SER A 109 -0.35 1.40 2.58
C SER A 109 0.88 0.65 2.07
N ASP A 110 0.95 -0.67 2.23
CA ASP A 110 2.06 -1.47 1.72
C ASP A 110 1.91 -1.77 0.23
N ILE A 111 0.70 -1.97 -0.25
CA ILE A 111 0.41 -2.12 -1.68
C ILE A 111 0.83 -0.87 -2.44
N PHE A 112 0.44 0.32 -1.96
CA PHE A 112 0.75 1.60 -2.61
C PHE A 112 2.18 2.13 -2.38
N LYS A 113 2.99 1.48 -1.53
CA LYS A 113 4.45 1.67 -1.53
C LYS A 113 5.10 1.07 -2.79
N VAL A 114 4.48 0.03 -3.35
CA VAL A 114 5.02 -0.74 -4.48
C VAL A 114 4.44 -0.29 -5.81
N LEU A 115 3.17 0.14 -5.80
CA LEU A 115 2.42 0.52 -6.98
C LEU A 115 2.07 2.01 -6.94
N SER A 116 2.56 2.77 -7.91
CA SER A 116 2.06 4.11 -8.19
C SER A 116 0.70 4.02 -8.89
N PHE A 117 -0.02 5.15 -8.94
CA PHE A 117 -1.25 5.20 -9.72
C PHE A 117 -0.98 5.00 -11.23
N GLU A 118 0.15 5.48 -11.72
CA GLU A 118 0.59 5.27 -13.10
C GLU A 118 0.81 3.78 -13.41
N ASP A 119 1.48 3.02 -12.51
CA ASP A 119 1.62 1.57 -12.67
C ASP A 119 0.26 0.88 -12.83
N LEU A 120 -0.72 1.26 -11.99
CA LEU A 120 -2.08 0.71 -12.04
C LEU A 120 -2.80 1.07 -13.34
N GLN A 121 -2.62 2.29 -13.84
CA GLN A 121 -3.17 2.72 -15.14
C GLN A 121 -2.58 1.92 -16.30
N GLN A 122 -1.27 1.65 -16.28
CA GLN A 122 -0.60 0.85 -17.31
C GLN A 122 -1.07 -0.61 -17.29
N MET A 123 -1.45 -1.15 -16.13
CA MET A 123 -1.99 -2.50 -16.01
C MET A 123 -3.42 -2.64 -16.55
N TYR A 124 -4.17 -1.56 -16.72
CA TYR A 124 -5.55 -1.61 -17.17
C TYR A 124 -5.69 -2.27 -18.54
N SER A 125 -5.01 -1.73 -19.55
CA SER A 125 -5.17 -2.17 -20.95
C SER A 125 -4.96 -3.69 -21.13
N PRO A 126 -3.92 -4.32 -20.58
CA PRO A 126 -3.70 -5.76 -20.75
C PRO A 126 -4.54 -6.64 -19.81
N LEU A 127 -5.13 -6.09 -18.73
CA LEU A 127 -5.71 -6.92 -17.66
C LEU A 127 -7.22 -6.70 -17.41
N HIS A 128 -7.84 -5.64 -17.95
CA HIS A 128 -9.24 -5.35 -17.63
C HIS A 128 -10.24 -6.38 -18.17
N GLU A 129 -9.88 -7.10 -19.23
CA GLU A 129 -10.67 -8.21 -19.78
C GLU A 129 -10.19 -9.59 -19.30
N ALA A 130 -9.09 -9.63 -18.54
CA ALA A 130 -8.52 -10.85 -18.03
C ALA A 130 -9.13 -11.21 -16.67
N ASP A 131 -8.95 -12.46 -16.25
CA ASP A 131 -9.27 -12.87 -14.87
C ASP A 131 -8.43 -12.04 -13.89
N VAL A 132 -9.08 -11.53 -12.83
CA VAL A 132 -8.45 -10.66 -11.81
C VAL A 132 -7.30 -11.35 -11.07
N THR A 133 -7.26 -12.67 -11.06
CA THR A 133 -6.13 -13.43 -10.50
C THR A 133 -4.82 -13.10 -11.19
N LYS A 134 -4.83 -12.82 -12.51
CA LYS A 134 -3.62 -12.38 -13.23
C LYS A 134 -3.08 -11.05 -12.72
N PHE A 135 -3.98 -10.12 -12.38
CA PHE A 135 -3.57 -8.88 -11.72
C PHE A 135 -2.93 -9.19 -10.37
N ALA A 136 -3.56 -10.04 -9.57
CA ALA A 136 -3.04 -10.43 -8.27
C ALA A 136 -1.65 -11.09 -8.37
N ASP A 137 -1.43 -11.99 -9.33
CA ASP A 137 -0.13 -12.65 -9.52
C ASP A 137 0.97 -11.66 -9.88
N ILE A 138 0.69 -10.71 -10.78
CA ILE A 138 1.65 -9.67 -11.19
C ILE A 138 1.99 -8.76 -10.01
N VAL A 139 0.98 -8.32 -9.27
CA VAL A 139 1.16 -7.45 -8.10
C VAL A 139 1.92 -8.20 -7.01
N ASP A 140 1.56 -9.45 -6.73
CA ASP A 140 2.23 -10.24 -5.69
C ASP A 140 3.72 -10.47 -6.02
N ALA A 141 4.05 -10.70 -7.30
CA ALA A 141 5.45 -10.80 -7.73
C ALA A 141 6.22 -9.48 -7.50
N LYS A 142 5.62 -8.33 -7.84
CA LYS A 142 6.21 -7.00 -7.59
C LYS A 142 6.40 -6.75 -6.08
N VAL A 143 5.38 -7.06 -5.29
CA VAL A 143 5.38 -6.87 -3.83
C VAL A 143 6.42 -7.78 -3.18
N ARG A 144 6.48 -9.05 -3.55
CA ARG A 144 7.52 -9.98 -3.05
C ARG A 144 8.92 -9.48 -3.40
N LYS A 145 9.12 -8.97 -4.60
CA LYS A 145 10.41 -8.40 -5.02
C LYS A 145 10.77 -7.16 -4.20
N TYR A 146 9.81 -6.27 -3.96
CA TYR A 146 10.02 -5.03 -3.20
C TYR A 146 10.34 -5.32 -1.72
N PHE A 147 9.59 -6.22 -1.09
CA PHE A 147 9.78 -6.60 0.31
C PHE A 147 10.75 -7.77 0.50
N ALA A 148 11.35 -8.31 -0.58
CA ALA A 148 12.39 -9.34 -0.47
C ALA A 148 13.62 -8.83 0.28
N ASP A 149 13.96 -7.57 0.10
CA ASP A 149 15.02 -6.90 0.83
C ASP A 149 14.47 -6.27 2.12
N THR A 150 15.20 -6.43 3.22
CA THR A 150 14.89 -5.72 4.46
C THR A 150 15.02 -4.21 4.27
N ASN A 151 14.34 -3.43 5.09
CA ASN A 151 14.46 -1.97 5.07
C ASN A 151 15.92 -1.54 5.20
N LEU A 152 16.67 -2.17 6.11
CA LEU A 152 18.10 -1.92 6.28
C LEU A 152 18.86 -2.16 4.96
N LYS A 153 18.66 -3.30 4.30
CA LYS A 153 19.36 -3.61 3.05
C LYS A 153 18.99 -2.63 1.95
N ARG A 154 17.71 -2.32 1.81
CA ARG A 154 17.21 -1.38 0.81
C ARG A 154 17.83 0.02 0.98
N ILE A 155 17.78 0.58 2.20
CA ILE A 155 18.31 1.91 2.49
C ILE A 155 19.83 1.93 2.33
N ARG A 156 20.54 0.91 2.82
CA ARG A 156 21.99 0.79 2.63
C ARG A 156 22.37 0.78 1.14
N THR A 157 21.64 0.04 0.34
CA THR A 157 21.91 -0.06 -1.12
C THR A 157 21.63 1.27 -1.81
N LEU A 158 20.55 1.97 -1.44
CA LEU A 158 20.24 3.31 -1.94
C LEU A 158 21.32 4.34 -1.54
N TYR A 159 21.84 4.21 -0.32
CA TYR A 159 22.95 5.04 0.15
C TYR A 159 24.27 4.73 -0.57
N GLY A 160 24.37 3.61 -1.27
CA GLY A 160 25.56 3.21 -2.05
C GLY A 160 26.71 2.64 -1.22
N CYS A 161 26.46 2.13 -0.01
CA CYS A 161 27.50 1.51 0.79
C CYS A 161 27.38 0.00 0.91
N THR A 162 28.55 -0.66 1.06
CA THR A 162 28.63 -2.09 1.34
C THR A 162 28.28 -2.41 2.80
N GLN A 163 27.96 -3.66 3.10
CA GLN A 163 27.75 -4.10 4.50
C GLN A 163 28.98 -3.84 5.37
N ALA A 164 30.19 -4.05 4.82
CA ALA A 164 31.44 -3.83 5.54
C ALA A 164 31.68 -2.35 5.85
N GLU A 165 31.39 -1.45 4.90
CA GLU A 165 31.48 0.00 5.09
C GLU A 165 30.47 0.48 6.13
N LEU A 166 29.22 -0.02 6.05
CA LEU A 166 28.20 0.29 7.05
C LEU A 166 28.65 -0.16 8.45
N ALA A 167 29.17 -1.39 8.57
CA ALA A 167 29.67 -1.93 9.84
C ALA A 167 30.77 -1.02 10.43
N LYS A 168 31.75 -0.64 9.61
CA LYS A 168 32.86 0.22 10.03
C LYS A 168 32.40 1.59 10.48
N ARG A 169 31.46 2.21 9.76
CA ARG A 169 30.97 3.58 10.02
C ARG A 169 29.99 3.63 11.19
N SER A 170 29.14 2.62 11.35
CA SER A 170 28.14 2.56 12.42
C SER A 170 28.66 1.93 13.72
N ASN A 171 29.85 1.35 13.72
CA ASN A 171 30.39 0.55 14.82
C ASN A 171 29.50 -0.65 15.21
N VAL A 172 28.67 -1.12 14.27
CA VAL A 172 27.85 -2.33 14.40
C VAL A 172 28.58 -3.49 13.72
N SER A 173 28.60 -4.68 14.34
CA SER A 173 29.32 -5.81 13.75
C SER A 173 28.78 -6.17 12.37
N LEU A 174 29.67 -6.50 11.42
CA LEU A 174 29.31 -6.96 10.09
C LEU A 174 28.33 -8.15 10.15
N ARG A 175 28.57 -9.09 11.09
CA ARG A 175 27.70 -10.24 11.30
C ARG A 175 26.28 -9.82 11.70
N SER A 176 26.14 -8.83 12.58
CA SER A 176 24.82 -8.34 12.97
C SER A 176 24.08 -7.73 11.78
N ILE A 177 24.76 -6.93 10.97
CA ILE A 177 24.17 -6.35 9.75
C ILE A 177 23.70 -7.44 8.79
N GLN A 178 24.55 -8.45 8.54
CA GLN A 178 24.22 -9.59 7.71
C GLN A 178 22.99 -10.35 8.24
N MET A 179 22.95 -10.61 9.55
CA MET A 179 21.80 -11.29 10.16
C MET A 179 20.51 -10.49 10.07
N TYR A 180 20.56 -9.17 10.23
CA TYR A 180 19.39 -8.31 10.05
C TYR A 180 18.93 -8.31 8.59
N GLU A 181 19.84 -8.14 7.63
CA GLU A 181 19.50 -8.13 6.20
C GLU A 181 19.01 -9.48 5.67
N GLN A 182 19.41 -10.57 6.31
CA GLN A 182 18.93 -11.93 5.98
C GLN A 182 17.69 -12.34 6.78
N ARG A 183 17.14 -11.46 7.64
CA ARG A 183 16.02 -11.75 8.56
C ARG A 183 16.30 -12.91 9.55
N ASN A 184 17.56 -13.29 9.73
CA ASN A 184 17.99 -14.26 10.73
C ASN A 184 17.99 -13.65 12.15
N LYS A 185 17.94 -12.33 12.24
CA LYS A 185 17.76 -11.57 13.47
C LYS A 185 16.79 -10.42 13.21
N ASP A 186 15.81 -10.28 14.10
CA ASP A 186 14.79 -9.24 14.01
C ASP A 186 15.40 -7.89 14.42
N ILE A 187 15.43 -6.93 13.48
CA ILE A 187 15.93 -5.58 13.74
C ILE A 187 15.04 -4.82 14.72
N ASN A 188 13.74 -5.14 14.80
CA ASN A 188 12.82 -4.51 15.74
C ASN A 188 13.14 -4.86 17.20
N LYS A 189 13.92 -5.94 17.42
CA LYS A 189 14.43 -6.35 18.73
C LYS A 189 15.87 -5.92 18.99
N ALA A 190 16.47 -5.13 18.09
CA ALA A 190 17.78 -4.57 18.30
C ALA A 190 17.74 -3.48 19.38
N SER A 191 18.89 -3.22 20.03
CA SER A 191 18.97 -2.09 20.95
C SER A 191 18.76 -0.77 20.20
N ALA A 192 18.11 0.19 20.83
CA ALA A 192 17.91 1.53 20.28
C ALA A 192 19.23 2.18 19.82
N GLU A 193 20.32 1.93 20.56
CA GLU A 193 21.66 2.41 20.22
C GLU A 193 22.14 1.83 18.87
N THR A 194 21.92 0.53 18.64
CA THR A 194 22.28 -0.14 17.37
C THR A 194 21.50 0.49 16.20
N VAL A 195 20.18 0.60 16.34
CA VAL A 195 19.33 1.16 15.26
C VAL A 195 19.66 2.62 14.99
N LEU A 196 19.89 3.42 16.05
CA LEU A 196 20.29 4.81 15.93
C LEU A 196 21.65 4.99 15.24
N SER A 197 22.62 4.14 15.53
CA SER A 197 23.94 4.17 14.90
C SER A 197 23.87 3.86 13.40
N LEU A 198 23.05 2.88 13.01
CA LEU A 198 22.79 2.56 11.60
C LEU A 198 22.07 3.73 10.89
N ALA A 199 21.01 4.26 11.50
CA ALA A 199 20.22 5.36 10.96
C ALA A 199 21.05 6.62 10.71
N LYS A 200 21.93 7.00 11.66
CA LYS A 200 22.85 8.15 11.52
C LYS A 200 23.79 8.00 10.33
N VAL A 201 24.35 6.81 10.10
CA VAL A 201 25.26 6.57 8.97
C VAL A 201 24.52 6.62 7.64
N LEU A 202 23.29 6.11 7.61
CA LEU A 202 22.47 6.01 6.41
C LEU A 202 21.67 7.30 6.11
N GLY A 203 21.68 8.27 7.02
CA GLY A 203 20.94 9.53 6.84
C GLY A 203 19.43 9.37 6.84
N CYS A 204 18.90 8.39 7.60
CA CYS A 204 17.48 8.10 7.72
C CYS A 204 17.04 8.13 9.19
N THR A 205 15.74 7.96 9.45
CA THR A 205 15.20 7.81 10.81
C THR A 205 15.34 6.37 11.31
N MET A 206 15.20 6.15 12.61
CA MET A 206 15.18 4.79 13.17
C MET A 206 13.97 4.00 12.65
N GLU A 207 12.84 4.66 12.55
CA GLU A 207 11.57 4.12 12.07
C GLU A 207 11.67 3.59 10.63
N ASP A 208 12.48 4.23 9.78
CA ASP A 208 12.72 3.80 8.40
C ASP A 208 13.43 2.44 8.32
N LEU A 209 14.18 2.06 9.36
CA LEU A 209 14.93 0.81 9.43
C LEU A 209 14.11 -0.35 10.03
N LEU A 210 13.05 -0.03 10.77
CA LEU A 210 12.21 -1.04 11.41
C LEU A 210 11.34 -1.76 10.37
N GLU A 211 11.13 -3.06 10.58
CA GLU A 211 10.26 -3.90 9.76
C GLU A 211 8.82 -3.84 10.33
N THR A 212 7.84 -3.63 9.48
CA THR A 212 6.40 -3.61 9.84
C THR A 212 5.73 -4.90 9.44
#